data_1f2d0b844c02a3ce3c8f8632ea1041b1
#
_entry.id   1f2d0b844c02a3ce3c8f8632ea1041b1
#
_cell.length_a   1.000
_cell.length_b   1.000
_cell.length_c   1.000
_cell.angle_alpha   90.00
_cell.angle_beta   90.00
_cell.angle_gamma   90.00
#
_symmetry.space_group_name_H-M   'P 1'
#
loop_
_entity.id
_entity.type
_entity.pdbx_description
1 polymer ?
#
loop_
_entity_poly.entity_id
_entity_poly.type
_entity_poly.pdbx_seq_one_letter_code
_entity_poly.pdbx_strand_id
1 'polypeptide(L)'
;MPLRVAEFLPLVNDRAISLLPEELRHGITSRISSVWLWMHYHSPKVHYEVWLARKTGRIEIGLHFEGPRDFSYRWAELIAPHMPEIQARLGPQVEL
;
A
#
# COMPACT_ATOMS: atom_id res chain seq x y z
N MET A 1 6.61 23.41 11.85
CA MET A 1 5.63 22.71 12.72
C MET A 1 5.57 21.25 12.37
N PRO A 2 5.67 20.35 13.35
CA PRO A 2 5.51 18.94 13.07
C PRO A 2 4.07 18.64 12.64
N LEU A 3 3.93 17.66 11.75
CA LEU A 3 2.61 17.18 11.33
C LEU A 3 1.93 16.46 12.48
N ARG A 4 0.62 16.64 12.59
CA ARG A 4 -0.19 15.83 13.49
C ARG A 4 -0.37 14.44 12.87
N VAL A 5 -0.51 13.43 13.71
CA VAL A 5 -0.76 12.05 13.25
C VAL A 5 -1.99 12.02 12.32
N ALA A 6 -3.04 12.77 12.66
CA ALA A 6 -4.26 12.82 11.84
C ALA A 6 -4.07 13.45 10.46
N GLU A 7 -3.01 14.22 10.25
CA GLU A 7 -2.72 14.89 8.98
C GLU A 7 -1.80 14.07 8.08
N PHE A 8 -1.09 13.10 8.63
CA PHE A 8 -0.06 12.37 7.91
C PHE A 8 -0.62 11.50 6.78
N LEU A 9 -1.57 10.62 7.11
CA LEU A 9 -2.11 9.70 6.10
C LEU A 9 -2.88 10.38 4.97
N PRO A 10 -3.69 11.43 5.23
CA PRO A 10 -4.27 12.20 4.13
C PRO A 10 -3.23 12.80 3.18
N LEU A 11 -2.12 13.30 3.70
CA LEU A 11 -1.03 13.82 2.86
C LEU A 11 -0.36 12.71 2.05
N VAL A 12 -0.14 11.55 2.66
CA VAL A 12 0.41 10.38 1.96
C VAL A 12 -0.53 9.97 0.82
N ASN A 13 -1.83 9.91 1.08
CA ASN A 13 -2.83 9.58 0.07
C ASN A 13 -2.79 10.55 -1.11
N ASP A 14 -2.84 11.84 -0.84
CA ASP A 14 -2.83 12.87 -1.87
C ASP A 14 -1.55 12.81 -2.70
N ARG A 15 -0.42 12.63 -2.04
CA ARG A 15 0.88 12.55 -2.73
C ARG A 15 0.99 11.29 -3.58
N ALA A 16 0.57 10.14 -3.05
CA ALA A 16 0.60 8.88 -3.77
C ALA A 16 -0.26 8.96 -5.04
N ILE A 17 -1.48 9.48 -4.94
CA ILE A 17 -2.37 9.66 -6.10
C ILE A 17 -1.74 10.61 -7.11
N SER A 18 -1.13 11.71 -6.67
CA SER A 18 -0.50 12.67 -7.57
C SER A 18 0.69 12.11 -8.35
N LEU A 19 1.34 11.06 -7.85
CA LEU A 19 2.45 10.39 -8.50
C LEU A 19 2.02 9.32 -9.50
N LEU A 20 0.75 8.94 -9.49
CA LEU A 20 0.25 7.97 -10.45
C LEU A 20 0.08 8.60 -11.84
N PRO A 21 0.21 7.79 -12.91
CA PRO A 21 -0.22 8.23 -14.24
C PRO A 21 -1.65 8.73 -14.20
N GLU A 22 -1.95 9.77 -14.98
CA GLU A 22 -3.26 10.42 -14.97
C GLU A 22 -4.41 9.44 -15.21
N GLU A 23 -4.22 8.50 -16.11
CA GLU A 23 -5.22 7.50 -16.47
C GLU A 23 -5.56 6.54 -15.32
N LEU A 24 -4.70 6.43 -14.31
CA LEU A 24 -4.95 5.56 -13.16
C LEU A 24 -5.58 6.31 -11.98
N ARG A 25 -5.48 7.64 -11.94
CA ARG A 25 -5.93 8.43 -10.78
C ARG A 25 -7.42 8.31 -10.50
N HIS A 26 -8.22 8.22 -11.54
CA HIS A 26 -9.68 8.21 -11.44
C HIS A 26 -10.25 6.89 -10.96
N GLY A 27 -9.47 5.81 -11.03
CA GLY A 27 -9.91 4.49 -10.61
C GLY A 27 -9.56 4.13 -9.17
N ILE A 28 -8.88 5.02 -8.46
CA ILE A 28 -8.43 4.76 -7.09
C ILE A 28 -9.51 5.11 -6.09
N THR A 29 -9.80 4.15 -5.21
CA THR A 29 -10.64 4.37 -4.03
C THR A 29 -9.76 4.29 -2.80
N SER A 30 -9.89 5.28 -1.93
CA SER A 30 -9.11 5.35 -0.69
C SER A 30 -10.01 5.32 0.53
N ARG A 31 -9.54 4.66 1.59
CA ARG A 31 -10.14 4.71 2.92
C ARG A 31 -9.04 5.09 3.91
N ILE A 32 -9.33 6.03 4.78
CA ILE A 32 -8.35 6.59 5.70
C ILE A 32 -8.91 6.57 7.11
N SER A 33 -8.16 5.97 8.03
CA SER A 33 -8.41 6.09 9.47
C SER A 33 -7.29 6.90 10.11
N SER A 34 -7.30 7.02 11.44
CA SER A 34 -6.20 7.69 12.15
C SER A 34 -4.88 6.93 12.10
N VAL A 35 -4.90 5.63 11.80
CA VAL A 35 -3.72 4.76 11.86
C VAL A 35 -3.45 3.97 10.60
N TRP A 36 -4.36 3.97 9.64
CA TRP A 36 -4.15 3.26 8.38
C TRP A 36 -4.73 4.00 7.19
N LEU A 37 -4.14 3.76 6.02
CA LEU A 37 -4.60 4.19 4.70
C LEU A 37 -4.70 2.96 3.82
N TRP A 38 -5.87 2.72 3.23
CA TRP A 38 -6.08 1.69 2.22
C TRP A 38 -6.35 2.35 0.88
N MET A 39 -5.69 1.86 -0.16
CA MET A 39 -5.89 2.32 -1.53
C MET A 39 -6.08 1.12 -2.43
N HIS A 40 -7.17 1.07 -3.18
CA HIS A 40 -7.39 -0.01 -4.13
C HIS A 40 -7.87 0.51 -5.47
N TYR A 41 -7.60 -0.31 -6.49
CA TYR A 41 -8.02 -0.08 -7.86
C TYR A 41 -8.90 -1.26 -8.26
N HIS A 42 -10.16 -1.03 -8.61
CA HIS A 42 -11.20 -2.00 -8.91
C HIS A 42 -11.70 -2.81 -7.70
N SER A 43 -10.89 -3.67 -7.13
CA SER A 43 -11.32 -4.59 -6.07
C SER A 43 -10.59 -4.33 -4.76
N PRO A 44 -11.33 -4.24 -3.62
CA PRO A 44 -10.68 -4.10 -2.32
C PRO A 44 -9.92 -5.34 -1.86
N LYS A 45 -10.06 -6.47 -2.57
CA LYS A 45 -9.30 -7.69 -2.25
C LYS A 45 -7.81 -7.55 -2.53
N VAL A 46 -7.43 -6.60 -3.40
CA VAL A 46 -6.04 -6.24 -3.65
C VAL A 46 -5.92 -4.76 -3.35
N HIS A 47 -5.22 -4.43 -2.28
CA HIS A 47 -5.08 -3.04 -1.88
C HIS A 47 -3.70 -2.74 -1.33
N TYR A 48 -3.27 -1.51 -1.49
CA TYR A 48 -2.10 -0.98 -0.78
C TYR A 48 -2.53 -0.52 0.60
N GLU A 49 -1.69 -0.78 1.58
CA GLU A 49 -1.92 -0.34 2.94
C GLU A 49 -0.69 0.37 3.49
N VAL A 50 -0.93 1.52 4.11
CA VAL A 50 0.04 2.19 4.95
C VAL A 50 -0.50 2.14 6.36
N TRP A 51 0.25 1.53 7.27
CA TRP A 51 -0.17 1.35 8.65
C TRP A 51 0.83 1.97 9.62
N LEU A 52 0.30 2.75 10.55
CA LEU A 52 1.10 3.38 11.60
C LEU A 52 1.08 2.48 12.84
N ALA A 53 2.13 1.71 13.02
CA ALA A 53 2.29 0.84 14.19
C ALA A 53 2.76 1.68 15.37
N ARG A 54 1.84 2.35 16.05
CA ARG A 54 2.16 3.36 17.08
C ARG A 54 2.95 2.80 18.25
N LYS A 55 2.71 1.55 18.63
CA LYS A 55 3.44 0.91 19.74
C LYS A 55 4.93 0.73 19.46
N THR A 56 5.29 0.50 18.21
CA THR A 56 6.68 0.27 17.81
C THR A 56 7.31 1.48 17.13
N GLY A 57 6.52 2.52 16.84
CA GLY A 57 6.98 3.68 16.09
C GLY A 57 7.31 3.38 14.63
N ARG A 58 6.75 2.30 14.07
CA ARG A 58 7.03 1.86 12.70
C ARG A 58 5.92 2.28 11.75
N ILE A 59 6.31 2.50 10.50
CA ILE A 59 5.37 2.65 9.38
C ILE A 59 5.54 1.40 8.53
N GLU A 60 4.44 0.69 8.30
CA GLU A 60 4.43 -0.48 7.43
C GLU A 60 3.68 -0.15 6.15
N ILE A 61 4.27 -0.52 5.01
CA ILE A 61 3.69 -0.32 3.70
C ILE A 61 3.65 -1.68 3.02
N GLY A 62 2.49 -2.04 2.52
CA GLY A 62 2.32 -3.34 1.89
C GLY A 62 1.28 -3.34 0.79
N LEU A 63 1.41 -4.30 -0.09
CA LEU A 63 0.37 -4.68 -1.03
C LEU A 63 -0.25 -5.96 -0.49
N HIS A 64 -1.54 -5.89 -0.16
CA HIS A 64 -2.26 -6.98 0.47
C HIS A 64 -3.18 -7.68 -0.52
N PHE A 65 -3.19 -9.00 -0.46
CA PHE A 65 -4.09 -9.86 -1.22
C PHE A 65 -5.03 -10.54 -0.23
N GLU A 66 -6.24 -10.03 -0.11
CA GLU A 66 -7.22 -10.54 0.85
C GLU A 66 -8.37 -11.21 0.11
N GLY A 67 -8.34 -12.51 0.07
CA GLY A 67 -9.35 -13.31 -0.60
C GLY A 67 -9.23 -14.78 -0.18
N PRO A 68 -9.95 -15.67 -0.86
CA PRO A 68 -9.76 -17.10 -0.66
C PRO A 68 -8.28 -17.49 -0.85
N ARG A 69 -7.89 -18.57 -0.18
CA ARG A 69 -6.49 -19.02 -0.19
C ARG A 69 -5.89 -19.09 -1.59
N ASP A 70 -6.63 -19.68 -2.54
CA ASP A 70 -6.15 -19.83 -3.93
C ASP A 70 -5.92 -18.49 -4.62
N PHE A 71 -6.77 -17.52 -4.35
CA PHE A 71 -6.62 -16.15 -4.87
C PHE A 71 -5.31 -15.52 -4.40
N SER A 72 -5.03 -15.60 -3.09
CA SER A 72 -3.82 -15.03 -2.52
C SER A 72 -2.56 -15.71 -3.06
N TYR A 73 -2.57 -17.03 -3.19
CA TYR A 73 -1.44 -17.78 -3.76
C TYR A 73 -1.20 -17.44 -5.23
N ARG A 74 -2.23 -17.26 -6.03
CA ARG A 74 -2.07 -16.86 -7.43
C ARG A 74 -1.37 -15.51 -7.55
N TRP A 75 -1.75 -14.54 -6.72
CA TRP A 75 -1.10 -13.25 -6.72
C TRP A 75 0.35 -13.35 -6.25
N ALA A 76 0.62 -14.14 -5.23
CA ALA A 76 1.98 -14.39 -4.77
C ALA A 76 2.85 -15.01 -5.87
N GLU A 77 2.32 -16.00 -6.60
CA GLU A 77 3.00 -16.63 -7.73
C GLU A 77 3.31 -15.65 -8.86
N LEU A 78 2.39 -14.70 -9.12
CA LEU A 78 2.60 -13.67 -10.14
C LEU A 78 3.69 -12.68 -9.73
N ILE A 79 3.81 -12.37 -8.46
CA ILE A 79 4.74 -11.37 -7.95
C ILE A 79 6.12 -11.95 -7.64
N ALA A 80 6.19 -13.19 -7.17
CA ALA A 80 7.44 -13.81 -6.75
C ALA A 80 8.60 -13.67 -7.75
N PRO A 81 8.40 -13.87 -9.07
CA PRO A 81 9.49 -13.68 -10.04
C PRO A 81 10.01 -12.25 -10.12
N HIS A 82 9.23 -11.27 -9.69
CA HIS A 82 9.59 -9.85 -9.73
C HIS A 82 10.22 -9.36 -8.43
N MET A 83 10.29 -10.20 -7.40
CA MET A 83 10.84 -9.78 -6.10
C MET A 83 12.26 -9.24 -6.17
N PRO A 84 13.19 -9.82 -6.95
CA PRO A 84 14.53 -9.24 -7.06
C PRO A 84 14.54 -7.79 -7.56
N GLU A 85 13.71 -7.49 -8.56
CA GLU A 85 13.57 -6.13 -9.09
C GLU A 85 12.90 -5.19 -8.08
N ILE A 86 11.87 -5.66 -7.41
CA ILE A 86 11.17 -4.89 -6.37
C ILE A 86 12.14 -4.53 -5.24
N GLN A 87 12.92 -5.51 -4.76
CA GLN A 87 13.91 -5.28 -3.72
C GLN A 87 15.02 -4.34 -4.17
N ALA A 88 15.44 -4.40 -5.43
CA ALA A 88 16.43 -3.49 -5.96
C ALA A 88 15.96 -2.04 -5.94
N ARG A 89 14.65 -1.82 -6.16
CA ARG A 89 14.07 -0.47 -6.19
C ARG A 89 13.65 0.04 -4.82
N LEU A 90 13.12 -0.83 -3.96
CA LEU A 90 12.52 -0.44 -2.67
C LEU A 90 13.38 -0.80 -1.46
N GLY A 91 14.37 -1.65 -1.63
CA GLY A 91 15.27 -2.07 -0.57
C GLY A 91 15.15 -3.55 -0.24
N PRO A 92 16.22 -4.15 0.34
CA PRO A 92 16.28 -5.59 0.61
C PRO A 92 15.32 -6.05 1.73
N GLN A 93 14.77 -5.12 2.51
CA GLN A 93 13.83 -5.42 3.59
C GLN A 93 12.43 -5.78 3.07
N VAL A 94 12.15 -5.54 1.79
CA VAL A 94 10.85 -5.89 1.21
C VAL A 94 10.76 -7.40 1.06
N GLU A 95 9.68 -7.98 1.53
CA GLU A 95 9.46 -9.42 1.50
C GLU A 95 8.04 -9.75 1.03
N LEU A 96 7.89 -10.96 0.55
CA LEU A 96 6.61 -11.48 0.10
C LEU A 96 6.01 -12.41 1.16
#